data_14ac48105e3907f7665ed54029744587
#
_entry.id   14ac48105e3907f7665ed54029744587
#
_cell.length_a   1.000
_cell.length_b   1.000
_cell.length_c   1.000
_cell.angle_alpha   90.00
_cell.angle_beta   90.00
_cell.angle_gamma   90.00
#
_symmetry.space_group_name_H-M   'P 1'
#
loop_
_entity.id
_entity.type
_entity.pdbx_description
1 polymer ?
#
loop_
_entity_poly.entity_id
_entity_poly.type
_entity_poly.pdbx_seq_one_letter_code
_entity_poly.pdbx_strand_id
1 'polypeptide(L)'
;MIKALWLTSWYPNKLDKMNGDFIQRHARAAALFCKVDVIHLEPDKHNILTQKIEVSAQTNGNLSETIVLYKLSKNIFTGKLFSFIRYVLLFKKYVQRYIALHGKPDIVHVHVPMKAGIVAWWLKRSHHIPYVVTEHWTIYNNMAEDA
;
A
#
# COMPACT_ATOMS: atom_id res chain seq x y z
N MET A 1 -16.20 15.75 3.62
CA MET A 1 -16.07 14.27 3.70
C MET A 1 -14.61 13.95 3.96
N ILE A 2 -14.29 13.13 4.95
CA ILE A 2 -12.92 12.71 5.28
C ILE A 2 -12.29 11.99 4.10
N LYS A 3 -11.03 12.31 3.80
CA LYS A 3 -10.20 11.65 2.78
C LYS A 3 -9.16 10.77 3.47
N ALA A 4 -9.31 9.46 3.35
CA ALA A 4 -8.38 8.48 3.91
C ALA A 4 -7.51 7.88 2.80
N LEU A 5 -6.20 8.02 2.92
CA LEU A 5 -5.25 7.35 2.04
C LEU A 5 -4.80 6.04 2.68
N TRP A 6 -5.11 4.92 2.04
CA TRP A 6 -4.74 3.59 2.49
C TRP A 6 -3.45 3.13 1.82
N LEU A 7 -2.44 2.83 2.62
CA LEU A 7 -1.18 2.25 2.17
C LEU A 7 -1.17 0.78 2.57
N THR A 8 -1.18 -0.11 1.60
CA THR A 8 -1.37 -1.53 1.84
C THR A 8 -0.15 -2.34 1.41
N SER A 9 0.32 -3.27 2.28
CA SER A 9 1.33 -4.26 1.91
C SER A 9 0.71 -5.49 1.25
N TRP A 10 -0.58 -5.74 1.47
CA TRP A 10 -1.39 -6.79 0.86
C TRP A 10 -2.62 -6.18 0.23
N TYR A 11 -2.93 -6.54 -1.00
CA TYR A 11 -4.14 -6.13 -1.71
C TYR A 11 -4.35 -6.98 -2.96
N PRO A 12 -5.59 -7.32 -3.34
CA PRO A 12 -5.85 -8.10 -4.55
C PRO A 12 -5.31 -7.41 -5.79
N ASN A 13 -4.64 -8.18 -6.63
CA ASN A 13 -4.06 -7.67 -7.87
C ASN A 13 -3.97 -8.78 -8.94
N LYS A 14 -3.52 -8.48 -10.15
CA LYS A 14 -3.47 -9.47 -11.22
C LYS A 14 -2.43 -10.58 -10.99
N LEU A 15 -1.42 -10.37 -10.15
CA LEU A 15 -0.41 -11.37 -9.82
C LEU A 15 -0.93 -12.32 -8.72
N ASP A 16 -1.74 -11.81 -7.80
CA ASP A 16 -2.38 -12.58 -6.74
C ASP A 16 -3.75 -11.98 -6.40
N LYS A 17 -4.81 -12.65 -6.83
CA LYS A 17 -6.19 -12.20 -6.64
C LYS A 17 -6.69 -12.35 -5.20
N MET A 18 -6.05 -13.22 -4.41
CA MET A 18 -6.45 -13.49 -3.02
C MET A 18 -5.65 -12.69 -2.00
N ASN A 19 -4.55 -12.04 -2.43
CA ASN A 19 -3.68 -11.29 -1.55
C ASN A 19 -4.43 -10.12 -0.87
N GLY A 20 -4.72 -10.26 0.42
CA GLY A 20 -5.38 -9.19 1.20
C GLY A 20 -6.81 -8.86 0.74
N ASP A 21 -7.59 -9.83 0.24
CA ASP A 21 -8.98 -9.62 -0.21
C ASP A 21 -9.86 -9.02 0.88
N PHE A 22 -9.61 -9.37 2.14
CA PHE A 22 -10.30 -8.81 3.30
C PHE A 22 -10.02 -7.30 3.46
N ILE A 23 -8.81 -6.81 3.13
CA ILE A 23 -8.49 -5.37 3.16
C ILE A 23 -9.33 -4.65 2.09
N GLN A 24 -9.49 -5.22 0.90
CA GLN A 24 -10.35 -4.65 -0.13
C GLN A 24 -11.82 -4.61 0.33
N ARG A 25 -12.31 -5.66 1.00
CA ARG A 25 -13.68 -5.65 1.57
C ARG A 25 -13.84 -4.56 2.62
N HIS A 26 -12.83 -4.35 3.49
CA HIS A 26 -12.84 -3.25 4.44
C HIS A 26 -12.80 -1.88 3.74
N ALA A 27 -12.02 -1.73 2.67
CA ALA A 27 -11.98 -0.48 1.89
C ALA A 27 -13.35 -0.15 1.29
N ARG A 28 -14.04 -1.15 0.75
CA ARG A 28 -15.41 -0.99 0.22
C ARG A 28 -16.41 -0.57 1.31
N ALA A 29 -16.32 -1.18 2.49
CA ALA A 29 -17.16 -0.82 3.63
C ALA A 29 -16.88 0.60 4.13
N ALA A 30 -15.60 0.98 4.28
CA ALA A 30 -15.21 2.32 4.70
C ALA A 30 -15.63 3.40 3.68
N ALA A 31 -15.63 3.08 2.40
CA ALA A 31 -16.03 3.99 1.33
C ALA A 31 -17.52 4.35 1.35
N LEU A 32 -18.34 3.66 2.14
CA LEU A 32 -19.72 4.08 2.40
C LEU A 32 -19.79 5.34 3.27
N PHE A 33 -18.75 5.64 4.05
CA PHE A 33 -18.75 6.72 5.05
C PHE A 33 -17.72 7.81 4.77
N CYS A 34 -16.66 7.52 4.01
CA CYS A 34 -15.59 8.47 3.71
C CYS A 34 -15.00 8.21 2.30
N LYS A 35 -14.20 9.15 1.81
CA LYS A 35 -13.43 8.90 0.58
C LYS A 35 -12.20 8.04 0.93
N VAL A 36 -12.06 6.89 0.28
CA VAL A 36 -10.94 5.97 0.44
C VAL A 36 -10.15 5.90 -0.85
N ASP A 37 -8.88 6.27 -0.77
CA ASP A 37 -7.93 6.15 -1.89
C ASP A 37 -6.87 5.11 -1.48
N VAL A 38 -6.81 3.99 -2.18
CA VAL A 38 -5.85 2.90 -1.91
C VAL A 38 -4.66 3.02 -2.84
N ILE A 39 -3.45 2.89 -2.31
CA ILE A 39 -2.23 2.68 -3.07
C ILE A 39 -1.57 1.39 -2.61
N HIS A 40 -1.42 0.46 -3.54
CA HIS A 40 -0.76 -0.83 -3.32
C HIS A 40 0.39 -1.01 -4.29
N LEU A 41 1.53 -1.53 -3.80
CA LEU A 41 2.68 -1.90 -4.61
C LEU A 41 2.98 -3.39 -4.43
N GLU A 42 3.05 -4.14 -5.54
CA GLU A 42 3.43 -5.55 -5.52
C GLU A 42 4.61 -5.81 -6.47
N PRO A 43 5.69 -6.44 -5.98
CA PRO A 43 6.79 -6.88 -6.82
C PRO A 43 6.41 -8.15 -7.60
N ASP A 44 6.73 -8.18 -8.88
CA ASP A 44 6.62 -9.37 -9.72
C ASP A 44 7.75 -10.37 -9.43
N LYS A 45 7.45 -11.33 -8.57
CA LYS A 45 8.39 -12.40 -8.18
C LYS A 45 8.52 -13.51 -9.24
N HIS A 46 7.52 -13.62 -10.13
CA HIS A 46 7.41 -14.71 -11.10
C HIS A 46 7.71 -14.27 -12.54
N ASN A 47 8.10 -12.98 -12.73
CA ASN A 47 8.41 -12.39 -14.04
C ASN A 47 7.25 -12.49 -15.05
N ILE A 48 6.04 -12.27 -14.57
CA ILE A 48 4.79 -12.32 -15.35
C ILE A 48 4.57 -11.02 -16.14
N LEU A 49 5.00 -9.88 -15.61
CA LEU A 49 4.78 -8.59 -16.24
C LEU A 49 5.53 -8.48 -17.56
N THR A 50 4.92 -7.82 -18.52
CA THR A 50 5.57 -7.48 -19.80
C THR A 50 6.41 -6.21 -19.69
N GLN A 51 5.92 -5.21 -18.94
CA GLN A 51 6.59 -3.93 -18.72
C GLN A 51 7.34 -3.88 -17.38
N LYS A 52 8.29 -2.94 -17.24
CA LYS A 52 9.03 -2.74 -15.98
C LYS A 52 8.13 -2.32 -14.81
N ILE A 53 7.08 -1.55 -15.11
CA ILE A 53 6.05 -1.10 -14.17
C ILE A 53 4.72 -1.13 -14.91
N GLU A 54 3.72 -1.70 -14.28
CA GLU A 54 2.33 -1.66 -14.76
C GLU A 54 1.47 -1.04 -13.68
N VAL A 55 0.61 -0.11 -14.06
CA VAL A 55 -0.28 0.59 -13.14
C VAL A 55 -1.71 0.39 -13.59
N SER A 56 -2.54 -0.07 -12.68
CA SER A 56 -3.99 -0.06 -12.87
C SER A 56 -4.62 0.88 -11.85
N ALA A 57 -5.56 1.69 -12.30
CA ALA A 57 -6.33 2.57 -11.45
C ALA A 57 -7.82 2.42 -11.78
N GLN A 58 -8.63 2.29 -10.74
CA GLN A 58 -10.08 2.21 -10.88
C GLN A 58 -10.76 3.01 -9.77
N THR A 59 -11.92 3.56 -10.07
CA THR A 59 -12.73 4.29 -9.10
C THR A 59 -14.17 3.77 -9.14
N ASN A 60 -14.71 3.48 -7.96
CA ASN A 60 -16.09 3.07 -7.79
C ASN A 60 -16.68 3.86 -6.60
N GLY A 61 -17.50 4.86 -6.89
CA GLY A 61 -18.02 5.78 -5.89
C GLY A 61 -16.93 6.51 -5.14
N ASN A 62 -16.87 6.34 -3.82
CA ASN A 62 -15.86 6.96 -2.95
C ASN A 62 -14.59 6.11 -2.79
N LEU A 63 -14.50 4.95 -3.44
CA LEU A 63 -13.30 4.10 -3.43
C LEU A 63 -12.51 4.28 -4.71
N SER A 64 -11.25 4.70 -4.59
CA SER A 64 -10.27 4.70 -5.68
C SER A 64 -9.12 3.76 -5.33
N GLU A 65 -8.77 2.88 -6.25
CA GLU A 65 -7.76 1.85 -6.06
C GLU A 65 -6.65 2.03 -7.12
N THR A 66 -5.43 2.27 -6.67
CA THR A 66 -4.24 2.36 -7.52
C THR A 66 -3.29 1.23 -7.19
N ILE A 67 -3.11 0.32 -8.11
CA ILE A 67 -2.25 -0.85 -7.96
C ILE A 67 -1.05 -0.70 -8.89
N VAL A 68 0.13 -0.77 -8.31
CA VAL A 68 1.41 -0.62 -9.00
C VAL A 68 2.17 -1.94 -8.93
N LEU A 69 2.30 -2.60 -10.04
CA LEU A 69 3.07 -3.83 -10.19
C LEU A 69 4.43 -3.49 -10.81
N TYR A 70 5.52 -4.06 -10.30
CA TYR A 70 6.84 -3.75 -10.82
C TYR A 70 7.77 -4.97 -10.85
N LYS A 71 8.58 -5.08 -11.92
CA LYS A 71 9.58 -6.14 -12.05
C LYS A 71 10.69 -5.98 -11.03
N LEU A 72 11.11 -7.09 -10.42
CA LEU A 72 12.35 -7.12 -9.64
C LEU A 72 13.58 -6.99 -10.56
N SER A 73 14.65 -6.39 -10.04
CA SER A 73 15.93 -6.38 -10.75
C SER A 73 16.52 -7.79 -10.75
N LYS A 74 16.99 -8.26 -11.91
CA LYS A 74 17.64 -9.57 -12.06
C LYS A 74 19.10 -9.59 -11.54
N ASN A 75 19.65 -8.45 -11.16
CA ASN A 75 21.05 -8.39 -10.67
C ASN A 75 21.15 -8.98 -9.27
N ILE A 76 21.79 -10.12 -9.17
CA ILE A 76 22.08 -10.88 -7.94
C ILE A 76 22.87 -10.04 -6.92
N PHE A 77 23.66 -9.05 -7.38
CA PHE A 77 24.42 -8.11 -6.53
C PHE A 77 23.55 -7.06 -5.82
N THR A 78 22.30 -6.89 -6.22
CA THR A 78 21.37 -5.96 -5.54
C THR A 78 20.60 -6.69 -4.45
N GLY A 79 21.20 -6.82 -3.28
CA GLY A 79 20.65 -7.57 -2.15
C GLY A 79 19.27 -7.07 -1.69
N LYS A 80 18.71 -7.74 -0.69
CA LYS A 80 17.39 -7.44 -0.06
C LYS A 80 17.23 -5.95 0.31
N LEU A 81 18.32 -5.29 0.72
CA LEU A 81 18.34 -3.87 1.07
C LEU A 81 18.01 -2.97 -0.13
N PHE A 82 18.59 -3.25 -1.30
CA PHE A 82 18.32 -2.45 -2.50
C PHE A 82 16.87 -2.62 -2.96
N SER A 83 16.35 -3.85 -2.94
CA SER A 83 14.94 -4.12 -3.25
C SER A 83 14.00 -3.39 -2.30
N PHE A 84 14.36 -3.31 -1.03
CA PHE A 84 13.61 -2.57 -0.03
C PHE A 84 13.64 -1.06 -0.30
N ILE A 85 14.82 -0.47 -0.53
CA ILE A 85 14.98 0.95 -0.85
C ILE A 85 14.17 1.29 -2.10
N ARG A 86 14.28 0.48 -3.14
CA ARG A 86 13.52 0.67 -4.39
C ARG A 86 12.00 0.65 -4.15
N TYR A 87 11.51 -0.29 -3.33
CA TYR A 87 10.10 -0.35 -2.95
C TYR A 87 9.66 0.95 -2.27
N VAL A 88 10.41 1.42 -1.25
CA VAL A 88 10.08 2.64 -0.52
C VAL A 88 10.10 3.86 -1.43
N LEU A 89 11.11 4.01 -2.28
CA LEU A 89 11.21 5.13 -3.23
C LEU A 89 10.08 5.11 -4.25
N LEU A 90 9.74 3.95 -4.77
CA LEU A 90 8.63 3.79 -5.71
C LEU A 90 7.29 4.13 -5.03
N PHE A 91 7.08 3.63 -3.82
CA PHE A 91 5.86 3.93 -3.05
C PHE A 91 5.74 5.45 -2.78
N LYS A 92 6.82 6.08 -2.30
CA LYS A 92 6.86 7.55 -2.10
C LYS A 92 6.51 8.30 -3.38
N LYS A 93 7.04 7.89 -4.54
CA LYS A 93 6.73 8.50 -5.84
C LYS A 93 5.22 8.49 -6.13
N TYR A 94 4.55 7.36 -5.93
CA TYR A 94 3.10 7.26 -6.19
C TYR A 94 2.27 8.02 -5.16
N VAL A 95 2.68 8.06 -3.91
CA VAL A 95 2.05 8.88 -2.86
C VAL A 95 2.22 10.37 -3.16
N GLN A 96 3.41 10.81 -3.58
CA GLN A 96 3.64 12.20 -3.98
C GLN A 96 2.79 12.60 -5.19
N ARG A 97 2.68 11.69 -6.19
CA ARG A 97 1.80 11.90 -7.33
C ARG A 97 0.34 12.01 -6.91
N TYR A 98 -0.10 11.14 -6.00
CA TYR A 98 -1.44 11.23 -5.43
C TYR A 98 -1.69 12.60 -4.78
N ILE A 99 -0.78 13.04 -3.89
CA ILE A 99 -0.90 14.35 -3.22
C ILE A 99 -0.93 15.50 -4.22
N ALA A 100 -0.12 15.45 -5.27
CA ALA A 100 -0.09 16.47 -6.32
C ALA A 100 -1.41 16.57 -7.10
N LEU A 101 -2.08 15.43 -7.33
CA LEU A 101 -3.32 15.37 -8.11
C LEU A 101 -4.58 15.59 -7.26
N HIS A 102 -4.60 15.13 -6.02
CA HIS A 102 -5.80 15.08 -5.18
C HIS A 102 -5.72 15.94 -3.91
N GLY A 103 -4.55 16.54 -3.65
CA GLY A 103 -4.26 17.23 -2.39
C GLY A 103 -3.92 16.28 -1.25
N LYS A 104 -3.62 16.84 -0.07
CA LYS A 104 -3.29 16.04 1.12
C LYS A 104 -4.52 15.26 1.60
N PRO A 105 -4.37 13.99 1.98
CA PRO A 105 -5.41 13.27 2.71
C PRO A 105 -5.48 13.78 4.16
N ASP A 106 -6.63 13.60 4.80
CA ASP A 106 -6.83 13.97 6.21
C ASP A 106 -6.13 12.95 7.14
N ILE A 107 -6.07 11.69 6.71
CA ILE A 107 -5.44 10.60 7.46
C ILE A 107 -4.84 9.56 6.50
N VAL A 108 -3.74 8.95 6.92
CA VAL A 108 -3.19 7.75 6.28
C VAL A 108 -3.54 6.54 7.12
N HIS A 109 -4.07 5.50 6.49
CA HIS A 109 -4.30 4.20 7.12
C HIS A 109 -3.36 3.15 6.51
N VAL A 110 -2.50 2.58 7.34
CA VAL A 110 -1.56 1.54 6.93
C VAL A 110 -2.14 0.17 7.29
N HIS A 111 -2.28 -0.68 6.28
CA HIS A 111 -2.65 -2.08 6.46
C HIS A 111 -1.41 -2.95 6.26
N VAL A 112 -1.06 -3.72 7.28
CA VAL A 112 0.18 -4.53 7.34
C VAL A 112 1.43 -3.64 7.20
N PRO A 113 1.97 -3.13 8.33
CA PRO A 113 2.92 -2.01 8.32
C PRO A 113 4.30 -2.32 7.77
N MET A 114 4.69 -3.56 7.58
CA MET A 114 6.03 -4.00 7.19
C MET A 114 6.88 -2.96 6.45
N LYS A 115 6.52 -2.64 5.18
CA LYS A 115 7.23 -1.66 4.36
C LYS A 115 6.45 -0.37 4.18
N ALA A 116 5.13 -0.45 4.14
CA ALA A 116 4.23 0.69 3.94
C ALA A 116 4.27 1.65 5.14
N GLY A 117 4.53 1.16 6.35
CA GLY A 117 4.66 1.97 7.57
C GLY A 117 5.75 3.04 7.48
N ILE A 118 6.86 2.77 6.78
CA ILE A 118 7.94 3.75 6.59
C ILE A 118 7.46 4.94 5.75
N VAL A 119 6.62 4.68 4.76
CA VAL A 119 6.04 5.74 3.92
C VAL A 119 5.06 6.59 4.73
N ALA A 120 4.25 5.97 5.58
CA ALA A 120 3.35 6.69 6.49
C ALA A 120 4.12 7.54 7.52
N TRP A 121 5.17 6.98 8.12
CA TRP A 121 6.06 7.73 9.01
C TRP A 121 6.68 8.94 8.30
N TRP A 122 7.17 8.76 7.06
CA TRP A 122 7.68 9.86 6.26
C TRP A 122 6.61 10.92 5.99
N LEU A 123 5.36 10.54 5.66
CA LEU A 123 4.25 11.47 5.47
C LEU A 123 3.95 12.28 6.74
N LYS A 124 3.99 11.62 7.91
CA LYS A 124 3.84 12.29 9.19
C LYS A 124 4.92 13.34 9.41
N ARG A 125 6.18 13.02 9.11
CA ARG A 125 7.33 13.92 9.33
C ARG A 125 7.39 15.08 8.34
N SER A 126 7.14 14.83 7.06
CA SER A 126 7.35 15.81 5.99
C SER A 126 6.08 16.57 5.57
N HIS A 127 4.92 15.99 5.78
CA HIS A 127 3.63 16.57 5.37
C HIS A 127 2.68 16.83 6.54
N HIS A 128 3.05 16.43 7.76
CA HIS A 128 2.23 16.52 8.98
C HIS A 128 0.88 15.79 8.88
N ILE A 129 0.81 14.72 8.07
CA ILE A 129 -0.39 13.92 7.90
C ILE A 129 -0.42 12.85 9.00
N PRO A 130 -1.47 12.75 9.83
CA PRO A 130 -1.58 11.70 10.84
C PRO A 130 -1.76 10.35 10.18
N TYR A 131 -1.34 9.28 10.87
CA TYR A 131 -1.57 7.92 10.39
C TYR A 131 -2.00 6.98 11.51
N VAL A 132 -2.74 5.96 11.13
CA VAL A 132 -3.11 4.80 11.94
C VAL A 132 -2.60 3.54 11.27
N VAL A 133 -2.40 2.49 12.06
CA VAL A 133 -1.89 1.20 11.59
C VAL A 133 -2.86 0.12 12.02
N THR A 134 -3.23 -0.76 11.09
CA THR A 134 -3.91 -2.02 11.39
C THR A 134 -3.00 -3.17 11.00
N GLU A 135 -2.66 -3.98 11.98
CA GLU A 135 -1.96 -5.24 11.78
C GLU A 135 -2.97 -6.37 11.61
N HIS A 136 -2.70 -7.26 10.67
CA HIS A 136 -3.58 -8.37 10.34
C HIS A 136 -2.90 -9.74 10.53
N TRP A 137 -1.71 -9.75 11.12
CA TRP A 137 -0.94 -10.96 11.28
C TRP A 137 -1.28 -11.68 12.57
N THR A 138 -1.67 -12.93 12.46
CA THR A 138 -2.07 -13.78 13.60
C THR A 138 -0.91 -14.16 14.53
N ILE A 139 0.35 -13.90 14.15
CA ILE A 139 1.53 -14.22 14.97
C ILE A 139 1.47 -13.58 16.37
N TYR A 140 0.76 -12.47 16.51
CA TYR A 140 0.60 -11.79 17.80
C TYR A 140 -0.41 -12.47 18.73
N ASN A 141 -1.30 -13.32 18.19
CA ASN A 141 -2.27 -14.05 19.02
C ASN A 141 -1.58 -15.13 19.86
N ASN A 142 -0.51 -15.73 19.35
CA ASN A 142 0.24 -16.77 20.08
C ASN A 142 1.07 -16.18 21.24
N MET A 143 1.41 -14.89 21.21
CA MET A 143 2.13 -14.23 22.32
C MET A 143 1.23 -13.88 23.49
N ALA A 144 -0.10 -13.85 23.31
CA ALA A 144 -1.06 -13.55 24.36
C ALA A 144 -1.48 -14.79 25.17
N GLU A 145 -1.25 -16.00 24.63
CA GLU A 145 -1.56 -17.26 25.31
C GLU A 145 -0.42 -17.72 26.25
N ASP A 146 0.80 -17.18 26.08
CA ASP A 146 1.99 -17.51 26.88
C ASP A 146 2.30 -16.46 27.97
N ALA A 147 1.44 -15.45 28.16
CA ALA A 147 1.55 -14.38 29.14
C ALA A 147 0.53 -14.53 30.28
#